data_a288d5646dc7c527b95eaec785e6c8f3
#
_entry.id   a288d5646dc7c527b95eaec785e6c8f3
#
_cell.length_a   1.000
_cell.length_b   1.000
_cell.length_c   1.000
_cell.angle_alpha   90.00
_cell.angle_beta   90.00
_cell.angle_gamma   90.00
#
_symmetry.space_group_name_H-M   'P 1'
#
loop_
_entity.id
_entity.type
_entity.pdbx_description
1 polymer ?
#
loop_
_entity_poly.entity_id
_entity_poly.type
_entity_poly.pdbx_seq_one_letter_code
_entity_poly.pdbx_strand_id
1 'polypeptide(L)'
;MASTQMQSPADVLAALGPGVGLCGELAPFAGGSAGLPLAQRLAEHPLLMAPMAGVTDSAYRMMARAGGADLAYSEMVSCAGLHYGGEKTWELVDVAPGEPDLAVQLFGTKPELFAEAAADVAERLGERLVLIDINMACPVPKVTKKGEGAALMETPELAASLVAACAGTVDVPVTVKIRRGRRDGAEVAPEFARRMADAGAQAVAVHGRYATQFYHGEADWDVVRRVVEAVDVPVIGSGDVRDAREAARMLAETGTTAVMVARGSYGNPWIFSQARALLSGHEPEPVSLVRRVDAFECHMCLLAATGAHLKRGRSLATWYLRGMPEAAYWRGRANECSTLEEFLGVTAELRRAMAEADASKDAAHE
;
A
#
# COMPACT_ATOMS: atom_id res chain seq x y z
N MET A 1 -7.53 27.89 -24.77
CA MET A 1 -6.55 26.83 -24.41
C MET A 1 -5.69 27.43 -23.32
N ALA A 2 -6.06 27.16 -22.05
CA ALA A 2 -5.29 27.63 -20.89
C ALA A 2 -3.97 26.85 -20.86
N SER A 3 -2.85 27.56 -20.75
CA SER A 3 -1.54 26.98 -20.47
C SER A 3 -1.68 26.13 -19.22
N THR A 4 -1.47 24.82 -19.34
CA THR A 4 -1.48 23.88 -18.24
C THR A 4 -0.23 24.19 -17.39
N GLN A 5 -0.31 25.20 -16.50
CA GLN A 5 0.56 25.26 -15.35
C GLN A 5 0.40 23.90 -14.67
N MET A 6 1.49 23.16 -14.48
CA MET A 6 1.49 21.90 -13.77
C MET A 6 0.89 22.18 -12.37
N GLN A 7 -0.33 21.72 -12.17
CA GLN A 7 -1.00 21.79 -10.88
C GLN A 7 -0.23 20.91 -9.90
N SER A 8 -0.19 21.29 -8.64
CA SER A 8 0.40 20.42 -7.61
C SER A 8 -0.43 19.11 -7.52
N PRO A 9 0.15 18.02 -7.00
CA PRO A 9 -0.61 16.78 -6.76
C PRO A 9 -1.86 17.00 -5.91
N ALA A 10 -1.82 17.91 -4.93
CA ALA A 10 -2.98 18.31 -4.14
C ALA A 10 -4.08 18.94 -4.99
N ASP A 11 -3.72 19.87 -5.89
CA ASP A 11 -4.69 20.53 -6.77
C ASP A 11 -5.35 19.55 -7.74
N VAL A 12 -4.56 18.60 -8.28
CA VAL A 12 -5.09 17.52 -9.12
C VAL A 12 -6.13 16.69 -8.37
N LEU A 13 -5.80 16.28 -7.15
CA LEU A 13 -6.71 15.47 -6.35
C LEU A 13 -7.97 16.24 -5.96
N ALA A 14 -7.83 17.50 -5.54
CA ALA A 14 -8.97 18.37 -5.20
C ALA A 14 -9.91 18.58 -6.39
N ALA A 15 -9.36 18.74 -7.60
CA ALA A 15 -10.14 18.96 -8.81
C ALA A 15 -10.83 17.70 -9.35
N LEU A 16 -10.14 16.56 -9.37
CA LEU A 16 -10.60 15.34 -10.04
C LEU A 16 -11.15 14.28 -9.07
N GLY A 17 -10.62 14.21 -7.83
CA GLY A 17 -10.98 13.19 -6.86
C GLY A 17 -12.47 13.12 -6.54
N PRO A 18 -13.16 14.23 -6.20
CA PRO A 18 -14.60 14.19 -5.86
C PRO A 18 -15.49 13.67 -6.99
N GLY A 19 -15.16 14.01 -8.24
CA GLY A 19 -15.90 13.53 -9.42
C GLY A 19 -15.88 12.02 -9.58
N VAL A 20 -14.87 11.35 -9.04
CA VAL A 20 -14.72 9.88 -9.09
C VAL A 20 -15.01 9.19 -7.75
N GLY A 21 -15.57 9.92 -6.79
CA GLY A 21 -15.91 9.39 -5.46
C GLY A 21 -14.69 9.11 -4.59
N LEU A 22 -13.64 9.91 -4.74
CA LEU A 22 -12.45 9.93 -3.92
C LEU A 22 -12.40 11.24 -3.11
N CYS A 23 -11.72 11.25 -1.96
CA CYS A 23 -11.50 12.48 -1.22
C CYS A 23 -10.60 13.43 -2.01
N GLY A 24 -10.99 14.70 -2.11
CA GLY A 24 -10.19 15.75 -2.76
C GLY A 24 -9.05 16.26 -1.89
N GLU A 25 -9.12 16.04 -0.58
CA GLU A 25 -8.12 16.42 0.41
C GLU A 25 -7.82 15.23 1.33
N LEU A 26 -6.54 15.03 1.67
CA LEU A 26 -6.09 13.91 2.47
C LEU A 26 -5.85 14.34 3.93
N ALA A 27 -6.42 13.59 4.86
CA ALA A 27 -6.19 13.81 6.30
C ALA A 27 -4.98 12.99 6.80
N PRO A 28 -4.26 13.47 7.83
CA PRO A 28 -3.24 12.67 8.52
C PRO A 28 -3.81 11.39 9.12
N PHE A 29 -2.95 10.36 9.26
CA PHE A 29 -3.33 9.11 9.92
C PHE A 29 -3.81 9.36 11.34
N ALA A 30 -4.98 8.82 11.64
CA ALA A 30 -5.66 9.04 12.92
C ALA A 30 -5.88 10.54 13.27
N GLY A 31 -6.16 11.37 12.26
CA GLY A 31 -6.45 12.81 12.49
C GLY A 31 -5.28 13.61 13.07
N GLY A 32 -4.04 13.14 12.93
CA GLY A 32 -2.86 13.77 13.53
C GLY A 32 -2.78 13.53 15.06
N SER A 33 -3.41 12.49 15.58
CA SER A 33 -3.38 12.10 17.02
C SER A 33 -1.99 11.61 17.42
N ALA A 34 -0.98 12.44 17.30
CA ALA A 34 0.43 12.20 17.61
C ALA A 34 0.67 11.89 19.10
N GLY A 35 -0.17 11.48 19.89
CA GLY A 35 -0.03 11.12 21.31
C GLY A 35 -0.72 9.82 21.67
N LEU A 36 -1.52 9.24 20.75
CA LEU A 36 -2.21 7.99 21.00
C LEU A 36 -1.30 6.77 20.68
N PRO A 37 -1.38 5.72 21.50
CA PRO A 37 -0.68 4.48 21.22
C PRO A 37 -1.02 3.93 19.83
N LEU A 38 -0.05 3.34 19.14
CA LEU A 38 -0.25 2.77 17.79
C LEU A 38 -1.43 1.76 17.77
N ALA A 39 -1.59 0.97 18.83
CA ALA A 39 -2.69 0.01 18.97
C ALA A 39 -4.07 0.68 18.84
N GLN A 40 -4.28 1.81 19.50
CA GLN A 40 -5.54 2.54 19.43
C GLN A 40 -5.74 3.16 18.04
N ARG A 41 -4.68 3.77 17.48
CA ARG A 41 -4.73 4.36 16.13
C ARG A 41 -5.09 3.32 15.07
N LEU A 42 -4.52 2.10 15.16
CA LEU A 42 -4.82 1.00 14.24
C LEU A 42 -6.25 0.45 14.42
N ALA A 43 -6.77 0.42 15.65
CA ALA A 43 -8.13 -0.04 15.92
C ALA A 43 -9.19 0.92 15.38
N GLU A 44 -8.95 2.23 15.49
CA GLU A 44 -9.84 3.26 14.98
C GLU A 44 -9.72 3.46 13.47
N HIS A 45 -8.56 3.16 12.89
CA HIS A 45 -8.17 3.36 11.49
C HIS A 45 -7.55 2.09 10.88
N PRO A 46 -8.36 1.03 10.66
CA PRO A 46 -7.83 -0.32 10.38
C PRO A 46 -7.49 -0.61 8.92
N LEU A 47 -7.69 0.31 7.99
CA LEU A 47 -7.59 0.06 6.55
C LEU A 47 -6.28 0.60 5.98
N LEU A 48 -5.27 -0.26 5.82
CA LEU A 48 -3.91 0.13 5.45
C LEU A 48 -3.57 -0.28 4.01
N MET A 49 -2.85 0.57 3.28
CA MET A 49 -2.28 0.22 1.98
C MET A 49 -0.90 -0.39 2.15
N ALA A 50 -0.68 -1.60 1.63
CA ALA A 50 0.57 -2.34 1.75
C ALA A 50 1.76 -1.69 1.00
N PRO A 51 3.00 -1.87 1.48
CA PRO A 51 4.21 -1.56 0.72
C PRO A 51 4.34 -2.50 -0.48
N MET A 52 4.49 -1.95 -1.69
CA MET A 52 4.60 -2.71 -2.95
C MET A 52 5.68 -2.11 -3.85
N ALA A 53 6.81 -2.80 -3.97
CA ALA A 53 7.93 -2.36 -4.79
C ALA A 53 7.53 -2.15 -6.26
N GLY A 54 7.89 -1.00 -6.83
CA GLY A 54 7.54 -0.60 -8.18
C GLY A 54 6.08 -0.13 -8.35
N VAL A 55 5.32 0.01 -7.25
CA VAL A 55 3.89 0.35 -7.28
C VAL A 55 3.57 1.55 -6.40
N THR A 56 3.99 1.53 -5.14
CA THR A 56 3.54 2.50 -4.13
C THR A 56 4.35 3.80 -4.14
N ASP A 57 4.46 4.42 -5.32
CA ASP A 57 4.92 5.81 -5.45
C ASP A 57 3.91 6.80 -4.85
N SER A 58 4.29 8.08 -4.76
CA SER A 58 3.42 9.12 -4.17
C SER A 58 2.05 9.19 -4.86
N ALA A 59 1.98 9.09 -6.20
CA ALA A 59 0.71 9.14 -6.93
C ALA A 59 -0.21 7.98 -6.53
N TYR A 60 0.34 6.76 -6.44
CA TYR A 60 -0.41 5.59 -6.02
C TYR A 60 -0.87 5.69 -4.56
N ARG A 61 0.01 6.15 -3.66
CA ARG A 61 -0.34 6.36 -2.25
C ARG A 61 -1.47 7.39 -2.09
N MET A 62 -1.39 8.51 -2.81
CA MET A 62 -2.44 9.54 -2.81
C MET A 62 -3.78 9.00 -3.32
N MET A 63 -3.79 8.20 -4.40
CA MET A 63 -5.01 7.53 -4.88
C MET A 63 -5.61 6.58 -3.83
N ALA A 64 -4.77 5.77 -3.17
CA ALA A 64 -5.24 4.85 -2.13
C ALA A 64 -5.80 5.60 -0.90
N ARG A 65 -5.09 6.67 -0.46
CA ARG A 65 -5.54 7.54 0.65
C ARG A 65 -6.85 8.24 0.31
N ALA A 66 -6.97 8.79 -0.89
CA ALA A 66 -8.20 9.41 -1.37
C ALA A 66 -9.35 8.40 -1.47
N GLY A 67 -9.05 7.14 -1.76
CA GLY A 67 -10.00 6.03 -1.75
C GLY A 67 -10.38 5.53 -0.36
N GLY A 68 -9.82 6.09 0.71
CA GLY A 68 -10.17 5.80 2.11
C GLY A 68 -9.17 4.91 2.85
N ALA A 69 -7.96 4.67 2.31
CA ALA A 69 -6.87 4.06 3.09
C ALA A 69 -6.48 4.99 4.24
N ASP A 70 -6.41 4.46 5.45
CA ASP A 70 -6.07 5.23 6.65
C ASP A 70 -4.58 5.58 6.70
N LEU A 71 -3.72 4.68 6.21
CA LEU A 71 -2.29 4.86 6.15
C LEU A 71 -1.74 4.22 4.87
N ALA A 72 -0.73 4.85 4.28
CA ALA A 72 -0.01 4.32 3.13
C ALA A 72 1.46 4.07 3.49
N TYR A 73 2.03 3.02 2.88
CA TYR A 73 3.44 2.65 3.05
C TYR A 73 4.24 3.04 1.81
N SER A 74 5.49 3.41 2.02
CA SER A 74 6.47 3.57 0.95
C SER A 74 6.72 2.23 0.21
N GLU A 75 7.41 2.28 -0.92
CA GLU A 75 8.11 1.10 -1.42
C GLU A 75 9.16 0.66 -0.39
N MET A 76 9.71 -0.57 -0.53
CA MET A 76 10.78 -1.01 0.37
C MET A 76 12.08 -0.24 0.09
N VAL A 77 12.64 0.40 1.12
CA VAL A 77 13.78 1.30 1.08
C VAL A 77 15.02 0.58 1.61
N SER A 78 16.11 0.58 0.84
CA SER A 78 17.36 -0.08 1.23
C SER A 78 18.14 0.78 2.24
N CYS A 79 18.38 0.27 3.45
CA CYS A 79 19.24 0.94 4.43
C CYS A 79 20.64 1.21 3.87
N ALA A 80 21.25 0.24 3.19
CA ALA A 80 22.53 0.43 2.52
C ALA A 80 22.44 1.45 1.37
N GLY A 81 21.29 1.51 0.65
CA GLY A 81 21.06 2.50 -0.40
C GLY A 81 21.01 3.93 0.13
N LEU A 82 20.42 4.16 1.30
CA LEU A 82 20.41 5.45 1.98
C LEU A 82 21.83 5.83 2.46
N HIS A 83 22.49 4.93 3.15
CA HIS A 83 23.86 5.13 3.67
C HIS A 83 24.87 5.55 2.58
N TYR A 84 24.83 4.91 1.41
CA TYR A 84 25.73 5.24 0.31
C TYR A 84 25.27 6.42 -0.56
N GLY A 85 24.27 7.20 -0.11
CA GLY A 85 23.85 8.46 -0.74
C GLY A 85 23.11 8.29 -2.07
N GLY A 86 22.37 7.19 -2.23
CA GLY A 86 21.59 6.93 -3.45
C GLY A 86 20.39 7.88 -3.58
N GLU A 87 20.47 8.95 -4.38
CA GLU A 87 19.36 9.90 -4.62
C GLU A 87 18.04 9.19 -4.93
N LYS A 88 18.07 8.20 -5.83
CA LYS A 88 16.87 7.39 -6.17
C LYS A 88 16.32 6.58 -5.00
N THR A 89 17.11 6.27 -3.99
CA THR A 89 16.64 5.61 -2.79
C THR A 89 15.91 6.61 -1.89
N TRP A 90 16.40 7.83 -1.82
CA TRP A 90 15.76 8.92 -1.09
C TRP A 90 14.44 9.35 -1.71
N GLU A 91 14.30 9.32 -3.04
CA GLU A 91 13.01 9.57 -3.71
C GLU A 91 11.87 8.65 -3.22
N LEU A 92 12.20 7.44 -2.73
CA LEU A 92 11.19 6.48 -2.22
C LEU A 92 10.57 6.90 -0.89
N VAL A 93 11.23 7.77 -0.12
CA VAL A 93 10.73 8.32 1.16
C VAL A 93 10.13 9.70 1.03
N ASP A 94 10.17 10.30 -0.16
CA ASP A 94 9.60 11.61 -0.38
C ASP A 94 8.07 11.55 -0.35
N VAL A 95 7.47 12.57 0.27
CA VAL A 95 6.03 12.80 0.28
C VAL A 95 5.68 13.94 -0.65
N ALA A 96 4.68 13.73 -1.49
CA ALA A 96 4.23 14.74 -2.43
C ALA A 96 3.47 15.89 -1.73
N PRO A 97 3.41 17.10 -2.33
CA PRO A 97 2.51 18.15 -1.86
C PRO A 97 1.07 17.66 -1.74
N GLY A 98 0.48 17.79 -0.55
CA GLY A 98 -0.85 17.28 -0.24
C GLY A 98 -0.88 15.83 0.28
N GLU A 99 0.23 15.10 0.28
CA GLU A 99 0.34 13.83 0.99
C GLU A 99 0.68 14.13 2.46
N PRO A 100 -0.19 13.77 3.43
CA PRO A 100 -0.04 14.28 4.80
C PRO A 100 1.06 13.59 5.60
N ASP A 101 1.21 12.27 5.41
CA ASP A 101 2.07 11.41 6.20
C ASP A 101 2.45 10.12 5.47
N LEU A 102 3.42 9.39 6.01
CA LEU A 102 3.97 8.18 5.41
C LEU A 102 4.44 7.18 6.46
N ALA A 103 4.17 5.89 6.25
CA ALA A 103 4.87 4.78 6.88
C ALA A 103 6.04 4.37 5.98
N VAL A 104 7.26 4.32 6.50
CA VAL A 104 8.44 3.97 5.70
C VAL A 104 8.87 2.55 5.97
N GLN A 105 8.93 1.71 4.90
CA GLN A 105 9.40 0.34 5.02
C GLN A 105 10.88 0.21 4.65
N LEU A 106 11.72 -0.17 5.63
CA LEU A 106 13.15 -0.39 5.48
C LEU A 106 13.47 -1.87 5.21
N PHE A 107 14.57 -2.15 4.50
CA PHE A 107 15.11 -3.50 4.36
C PHE A 107 16.64 -3.52 4.33
N GLY A 108 17.24 -4.62 4.80
CA GLY A 108 18.68 -4.83 4.92
C GLY A 108 18.98 -5.97 5.90
N THR A 109 20.24 -6.06 6.37
CA THR A 109 20.71 -7.08 7.33
C THR A 109 21.65 -6.53 8.41
N LYS A 110 22.00 -5.23 8.38
CA LYS A 110 22.98 -4.64 9.29
C LYS A 110 22.30 -3.73 10.30
N PRO A 111 22.30 -4.06 11.62
CA PRO A 111 21.64 -3.25 12.65
C PRO A 111 22.09 -1.80 12.66
N GLU A 112 23.39 -1.54 12.48
CA GLU A 112 23.96 -0.20 12.43
C GLU A 112 23.39 0.64 11.28
N LEU A 113 23.21 0.04 10.10
CA LEU A 113 22.59 0.75 8.96
C LEU A 113 21.07 0.94 9.11
N PHE A 114 20.41 0.06 9.87
CA PHE A 114 19.00 0.27 10.21
C PHE A 114 18.83 1.43 11.18
N ALA A 115 19.66 1.54 12.21
CA ALA A 115 19.64 2.66 13.15
C ALA A 115 19.90 3.99 12.42
N GLU A 116 20.95 4.05 11.59
CA GLU A 116 21.26 5.22 10.77
C GLU A 116 20.11 5.60 9.84
N ALA A 117 19.61 4.64 9.03
CA ALA A 117 18.51 4.88 8.10
C ALA A 117 17.22 5.32 8.81
N ALA A 118 16.92 4.77 9.98
CA ALA A 118 15.75 5.17 10.77
C ALA A 118 15.89 6.62 11.28
N ALA A 119 17.07 7.00 11.78
CA ALA A 119 17.34 8.37 12.22
C ALA A 119 17.23 9.37 11.07
N ASP A 120 17.87 9.08 9.93
CA ASP A 120 17.90 9.96 8.75
C ASP A 120 16.48 10.13 8.16
N VAL A 121 15.69 9.05 8.11
CA VAL A 121 14.29 9.10 7.65
C VAL A 121 13.44 9.92 8.63
N ALA A 122 13.65 9.75 9.94
CA ALA A 122 12.92 10.52 10.95
C ALA A 122 13.27 12.02 10.87
N GLU A 123 14.55 12.38 10.69
CA GLU A 123 14.97 13.75 10.47
C GLU A 123 14.35 14.35 9.19
N ARG A 124 14.39 13.60 8.07
CA ARG A 124 13.86 14.07 6.77
C ARG A 124 12.37 14.32 6.78
N LEU A 125 11.58 13.42 7.36
CA LEU A 125 10.12 13.47 7.31
C LEU A 125 9.51 14.25 8.50
N GLY A 126 10.21 14.29 9.65
CA GLY A 126 9.69 14.93 10.86
C GLY A 126 8.31 14.39 11.24
N GLU A 127 7.37 15.27 11.50
CA GLU A 127 5.99 14.91 11.91
C GLU A 127 5.20 14.11 10.88
N ARG A 128 5.67 14.05 9.62
CA ARG A 128 5.04 13.23 8.57
C ARG A 128 5.43 11.76 8.63
N LEU A 129 6.44 11.39 9.41
CA LEU A 129 6.78 9.99 9.62
C LEU A 129 5.83 9.37 10.65
N VAL A 130 4.98 8.43 10.23
CA VAL A 130 4.03 7.75 11.12
C VAL A 130 4.71 6.61 11.89
N LEU A 131 5.50 5.81 11.19
CA LEU A 131 6.21 4.65 11.74
C LEU A 131 7.33 4.20 10.78
N ILE A 132 8.27 3.43 11.32
CA ILE A 132 9.23 2.64 10.55
C ILE A 132 8.77 1.18 10.54
N ASP A 133 8.66 0.59 9.35
CA ASP A 133 8.33 -0.83 9.17
C ASP A 133 9.55 -1.60 8.65
N ILE A 134 9.82 -2.78 9.17
CA ILE A 134 10.95 -3.60 8.74
C ILE A 134 10.45 -4.74 7.85
N ASN A 135 10.97 -4.80 6.61
CA ASN A 135 10.60 -5.84 5.67
C ASN A 135 11.25 -7.18 6.01
N MET A 136 10.43 -8.12 6.44
CA MET A 136 10.79 -9.53 6.66
C MET A 136 9.89 -10.47 5.84
N ALA A 137 9.30 -9.93 4.74
CA ALA A 137 8.28 -10.63 3.94
C ALA A 137 8.62 -10.76 2.45
N CYS A 138 9.55 -9.97 1.90
CA CYS A 138 9.86 -9.97 0.48
C CYS A 138 10.48 -11.31 0.05
N PRO A 139 9.84 -12.06 -0.88
CA PRO A 139 10.33 -13.40 -1.27
C PRO A 139 11.29 -13.36 -2.47
N VAL A 140 11.52 -12.17 -3.05
CA VAL A 140 12.24 -12.03 -4.32
C VAL A 140 13.70 -12.49 -4.17
N PRO A 141 14.22 -13.36 -5.08
CA PRO A 141 15.59 -13.91 -4.97
C PRO A 141 16.70 -12.86 -4.87
N LYS A 142 16.54 -11.70 -5.52
CA LYS A 142 17.49 -10.59 -5.45
C LYS A 142 17.65 -10.04 -4.02
N VAL A 143 16.61 -10.16 -3.19
CA VAL A 143 16.58 -9.75 -1.79
C VAL A 143 17.01 -10.92 -0.90
N THR A 144 16.35 -12.07 -1.01
CA THR A 144 16.57 -13.20 -0.11
C THR A 144 17.96 -13.87 -0.23
N LYS A 145 18.63 -13.79 -1.38
CA LYS A 145 20.03 -14.27 -1.54
C LYS A 145 21.03 -13.46 -0.71
N LYS A 146 20.67 -12.23 -0.30
CA LYS A 146 21.50 -11.40 0.56
C LYS A 146 21.18 -11.56 2.05
N GLY A 147 20.28 -12.48 2.41
CA GLY A 147 19.79 -12.65 3.77
C GLY A 147 18.69 -11.66 4.19
N GLU A 148 18.22 -10.82 3.27
CA GLU A 148 17.24 -9.76 3.49
C GLU A 148 15.79 -10.24 3.29
N GLY A 149 14.81 -9.44 3.70
CA GLY A 149 13.40 -9.73 3.50
C GLY A 149 12.98 -11.03 4.18
N ALA A 150 12.29 -11.92 3.47
CA ALA A 150 11.81 -13.18 4.04
C ALA A 150 12.92 -14.14 4.49
N ALA A 151 14.17 -13.93 4.10
CA ALA A 151 15.29 -14.70 4.60
C ALA A 151 15.56 -14.47 6.08
N LEU A 152 15.23 -13.28 6.62
CA LEU A 152 15.35 -12.96 8.04
C LEU A 152 14.51 -13.90 8.95
N MET A 153 13.46 -14.50 8.42
CA MET A 153 12.66 -15.47 9.17
C MET A 153 13.41 -16.77 9.50
N GLU A 154 14.57 -17.02 8.86
CA GLU A 154 15.47 -18.14 9.20
C GLU A 154 16.60 -17.70 10.17
N THR A 155 16.70 -16.40 10.48
CA THR A 155 17.71 -15.83 11.39
C THR A 155 17.04 -14.89 12.41
N PRO A 156 16.21 -15.44 13.33
CA PRO A 156 15.38 -14.65 14.24
C PRO A 156 16.19 -13.76 15.20
N GLU A 157 17.42 -14.15 15.58
CA GLU A 157 18.33 -13.33 16.39
C GLU A 157 18.76 -12.06 15.65
N LEU A 158 19.13 -12.20 14.39
CA LEU A 158 19.47 -11.05 13.55
C LEU A 158 18.22 -10.17 13.35
N ALA A 159 17.07 -10.77 13.03
CA ALA A 159 15.81 -10.03 12.86
C ALA A 159 15.47 -9.20 14.11
N ALA A 160 15.58 -9.79 15.30
CA ALA A 160 15.36 -9.10 16.57
C ALA A 160 16.36 -7.94 16.79
N SER A 161 17.64 -8.12 16.42
CA SER A 161 18.64 -7.04 16.52
C SER A 161 18.35 -5.85 15.60
N LEU A 162 17.76 -6.09 14.42
CA LEU A 162 17.31 -5.01 13.52
C LEU A 162 16.15 -4.21 14.12
N VAL A 163 15.18 -4.90 14.75
CA VAL A 163 14.08 -4.26 15.46
C VAL A 163 14.59 -3.41 16.61
N ALA A 164 15.44 -3.99 17.47
CA ALA A 164 16.00 -3.31 18.63
C ALA A 164 16.83 -2.07 18.21
N ALA A 165 17.60 -2.17 17.12
CA ALA A 165 18.39 -1.06 16.60
C ALA A 165 17.51 0.12 16.16
N CYS A 166 16.41 -0.14 15.43
CA CYS A 166 15.46 0.90 15.06
C CYS A 166 14.73 1.47 16.29
N ALA A 167 14.16 0.60 17.14
CA ALA A 167 13.37 1.02 18.30
C ALA A 167 14.18 1.81 19.34
N GLY A 168 15.50 1.56 19.42
CA GLY A 168 16.40 2.33 20.26
C GLY A 168 16.86 3.68 19.67
N THR A 169 16.48 3.98 18.43
CA THR A 169 16.98 5.16 17.71
C THR A 169 15.90 6.22 17.45
N VAL A 170 14.64 5.80 17.23
CA VAL A 170 13.54 6.71 16.88
C VAL A 170 12.42 6.67 17.89
N ASP A 171 11.71 7.78 18.05
CA ASP A 171 10.54 7.90 18.93
C ASP A 171 9.25 7.40 18.25
N VAL A 172 9.22 7.31 16.91
CA VAL A 172 8.07 6.78 16.19
C VAL A 172 7.97 5.26 16.34
N PRO A 173 6.76 4.68 16.25
CA PRO A 173 6.58 3.23 16.33
C PRO A 173 7.43 2.47 15.31
N VAL A 174 8.01 1.34 15.74
CA VAL A 174 8.68 0.38 14.85
C VAL A 174 7.76 -0.83 14.68
N THR A 175 7.53 -1.26 13.45
CA THR A 175 6.70 -2.42 13.10
C THR A 175 7.47 -3.38 12.21
N VAL A 176 6.96 -4.60 12.07
CA VAL A 176 7.56 -5.60 11.18
C VAL A 176 6.52 -6.18 10.25
N LYS A 177 6.90 -6.46 9.00
CA LYS A 177 6.05 -7.20 8.07
C LYS A 177 6.68 -8.56 7.78
N ILE A 178 5.95 -9.64 8.12
CA ILE A 178 6.41 -11.03 8.05
C ILE A 178 5.54 -11.89 7.11
N ARG A 179 5.98 -13.11 6.87
CA ARG A 179 5.20 -14.18 6.23
C ARG A 179 4.90 -15.32 7.22
N ARG A 180 4.14 -16.33 6.77
CA ARG A 180 3.92 -17.58 7.51
C ARG A 180 5.23 -18.28 7.88
N GLY A 181 6.21 -18.18 7.01
CA GLY A 181 7.55 -18.74 7.11
C GLY A 181 8.27 -18.58 5.78
N ARG A 182 9.53 -18.98 5.71
CA ARG A 182 10.27 -18.90 4.46
C ARG A 182 9.96 -20.07 3.52
N ARG A 183 9.99 -21.30 4.01
CA ARG A 183 9.83 -22.53 3.23
C ARG A 183 8.49 -23.19 3.51
N ASP A 184 7.92 -23.79 2.50
CA ASP A 184 6.69 -24.54 2.63
C ASP A 184 6.82 -25.64 3.71
N GLY A 185 5.81 -25.76 4.57
CA GLY A 185 5.81 -26.67 5.71
C GLY A 185 6.62 -26.21 6.95
N ALA A 186 7.43 -25.13 6.83
CA ALA A 186 8.19 -24.57 7.95
C ALA A 186 7.51 -23.29 8.49
N GLU A 187 6.39 -23.48 9.20
CA GLU A 187 5.67 -22.38 9.83
C GLU A 187 6.41 -21.89 11.07
N VAL A 188 6.72 -20.60 11.12
CA VAL A 188 7.42 -19.96 12.23
C VAL A 188 6.74 -18.66 12.70
N ALA A 189 5.70 -18.18 12.00
CA ALA A 189 5.12 -16.86 12.21
C ALA A 189 4.73 -16.56 13.66
N PRO A 190 4.02 -17.42 14.42
CA PRO A 190 3.63 -17.09 15.79
C PRO A 190 4.81 -16.85 16.73
N GLU A 191 5.79 -17.75 16.71
CA GLU A 191 6.98 -17.62 17.57
C GLU A 191 7.89 -16.48 17.11
N PHE A 192 8.06 -16.32 15.79
CA PHE A 192 8.84 -15.23 15.21
C PHE A 192 8.22 -13.87 15.56
N ALA A 193 6.89 -13.73 15.47
CA ALA A 193 6.17 -12.50 15.84
C ALA A 193 6.38 -12.15 17.32
N ARG A 194 6.31 -13.13 18.24
CA ARG A 194 6.58 -12.92 19.66
C ARG A 194 7.98 -12.37 19.86
N ARG A 195 8.98 -12.97 19.24
CA ARG A 195 10.37 -12.51 19.34
C ARG A 195 10.55 -11.08 18.79
N MET A 196 9.83 -10.71 17.73
CA MET A 196 9.89 -9.33 17.22
C MET A 196 9.22 -8.34 18.18
N ALA A 197 8.10 -8.70 18.78
CA ALA A 197 7.45 -7.91 19.82
C ALA A 197 8.36 -7.72 21.04
N ASP A 198 8.99 -8.80 21.54
CA ASP A 198 9.96 -8.76 22.64
C ASP A 198 11.18 -7.87 22.32
N ALA A 199 11.56 -7.76 21.05
CA ALA A 199 12.63 -6.89 20.57
C ALA A 199 12.23 -5.41 20.42
N GLY A 200 10.95 -5.07 20.60
CA GLY A 200 10.44 -3.70 20.56
C GLY A 200 9.52 -3.37 19.38
N ALA A 201 9.11 -4.36 18.57
CA ALA A 201 8.10 -4.12 17.52
C ALA A 201 6.75 -3.81 18.17
N GLN A 202 6.13 -2.69 17.77
CA GLN A 202 4.84 -2.22 18.30
C GLN A 202 3.63 -2.69 17.50
N ALA A 203 3.83 -3.34 16.35
CA ALA A 203 2.82 -4.09 15.60
C ALA A 203 3.49 -5.09 14.65
N VAL A 204 2.75 -6.12 14.25
CA VAL A 204 3.22 -7.16 13.32
C VAL A 204 2.23 -7.31 12.17
N ALA A 205 2.67 -7.05 10.94
CA ALA A 205 1.88 -7.33 9.74
C ALA A 205 2.20 -8.73 9.20
N VAL A 206 1.18 -9.59 9.04
CA VAL A 206 1.35 -11.00 8.69
C VAL A 206 0.72 -11.32 7.35
N HIS A 207 1.53 -11.80 6.40
CA HIS A 207 1.03 -12.39 5.16
C HIS A 207 0.96 -13.91 5.30
N GLY A 208 -0.23 -14.49 5.22
CA GLY A 208 -0.52 -15.91 5.47
C GLY A 208 0.06 -16.91 4.44
N ARG A 209 1.10 -16.56 3.68
CA ARG A 209 1.81 -17.45 2.74
C ARG A 209 3.25 -17.66 3.15
N TYR A 210 3.80 -18.82 2.81
CA TYR A 210 5.26 -19.01 2.80
C TYR A 210 5.93 -18.15 1.72
N ALA A 211 7.21 -17.78 1.92
CA ALA A 211 7.92 -16.99 0.93
C ALA A 211 8.09 -17.75 -0.40
N THR A 212 8.30 -19.05 -0.35
CA THR A 212 8.40 -19.94 -1.54
C THR A 212 7.13 -20.02 -2.36
N GLN A 213 5.97 -19.75 -1.79
CA GLN A 213 4.71 -19.68 -2.52
C GLN A 213 4.58 -18.41 -3.38
N PHE A 214 5.36 -17.35 -3.11
CA PHE A 214 5.17 -16.03 -3.72
C PHE A 214 3.71 -15.56 -3.57
N TYR A 215 2.90 -15.81 -4.61
CA TYR A 215 1.47 -15.47 -4.68
C TYR A 215 0.60 -16.65 -5.14
N HIS A 216 1.20 -17.86 -5.25
CA HIS A 216 0.48 -19.07 -5.64
C HIS A 216 -0.32 -19.65 -4.48
N GLY A 217 -1.36 -20.41 -4.79
CA GLY A 217 -2.28 -20.96 -3.81
C GLY A 217 -3.05 -19.87 -3.07
N GLU A 218 -3.49 -20.16 -1.86
CA GLU A 218 -4.24 -19.25 -0.99
C GLU A 218 -3.43 -18.82 0.23
N ALA A 219 -3.70 -17.63 0.75
CA ALA A 219 -3.17 -17.18 2.03
C ALA A 219 -3.93 -17.88 3.17
N ASP A 220 -3.19 -18.52 4.07
CA ASP A 220 -3.75 -19.14 5.25
C ASP A 220 -4.05 -18.06 6.30
N TRP A 221 -5.32 -17.74 6.50
CA TRP A 221 -5.77 -16.78 7.51
C TRP A 221 -5.75 -17.38 8.93
N ASP A 222 -5.73 -18.69 9.08
CA ASP A 222 -5.62 -19.34 10.38
C ASP A 222 -4.25 -19.09 11.02
N VAL A 223 -3.17 -19.04 10.22
CA VAL A 223 -1.86 -18.61 10.77
C VAL A 223 -1.88 -17.16 11.25
N VAL A 224 -2.64 -16.28 10.56
CA VAL A 224 -2.79 -14.90 11.02
C VAL A 224 -3.47 -14.84 12.38
N ARG A 225 -4.55 -15.62 12.57
CA ARG A 225 -5.23 -15.76 13.87
C ARG A 225 -4.31 -16.31 14.96
N ARG A 226 -3.50 -17.35 14.65
CA ARG A 226 -2.51 -17.88 15.62
C ARG A 226 -1.44 -16.85 16.00
N VAL A 227 -1.08 -15.93 15.10
CA VAL A 227 -0.19 -14.82 15.47
C VAL A 227 -0.90 -13.85 16.41
N VAL A 228 -2.18 -13.52 16.17
CA VAL A 228 -2.99 -12.69 17.08
C VAL A 228 -3.01 -13.31 18.49
N GLU A 229 -3.17 -14.62 18.59
CA GLU A 229 -3.17 -15.34 19.88
C GLU A 229 -1.79 -15.41 20.56
N ALA A 230 -0.71 -15.19 19.79
CA ALA A 230 0.66 -15.37 20.27
C ALA A 230 1.33 -14.09 20.78
N VAL A 231 0.80 -12.90 20.48
CA VAL A 231 1.42 -11.61 20.81
C VAL A 231 0.43 -10.64 21.45
N ASP A 232 0.95 -9.75 22.29
CA ASP A 232 0.15 -8.68 22.94
C ASP A 232 0.11 -7.37 22.11
N VAL A 233 0.94 -7.27 21.06
CA VAL A 233 0.94 -6.11 20.18
C VAL A 233 -0.09 -6.27 19.05
N PRO A 234 -0.59 -5.18 18.45
CA PRO A 234 -1.51 -5.23 17.32
C PRO A 234 -0.99 -6.09 16.17
N VAL A 235 -1.87 -6.91 15.61
CA VAL A 235 -1.58 -7.67 14.39
C VAL A 235 -2.34 -7.09 13.22
N ILE A 236 -1.66 -6.93 12.08
CA ILE A 236 -2.19 -6.43 10.83
C ILE A 236 -2.30 -7.61 9.86
N GLY A 237 -3.52 -8.00 9.49
CA GLY A 237 -3.76 -9.10 8.58
C GLY A 237 -3.45 -8.73 7.12
N SER A 238 -2.83 -9.65 6.37
CA SER A 238 -2.50 -9.44 4.95
C SER A 238 -2.55 -10.76 4.18
N GLY A 239 -2.82 -10.66 2.89
CA GLY A 239 -2.90 -11.79 1.97
C GLY A 239 -4.32 -12.11 1.52
N ASP A 240 -4.50 -12.16 0.19
CA ASP A 240 -5.77 -12.43 -0.48
C ASP A 240 -6.95 -11.53 -0.11
N VAL A 241 -6.69 -10.33 0.33
CA VAL A 241 -7.69 -9.26 0.43
C VAL A 241 -7.85 -8.66 -0.97
N ARG A 242 -8.80 -9.18 -1.75
CA ARG A 242 -9.01 -8.83 -3.16
C ARG A 242 -10.13 -7.82 -3.35
N ASP A 243 -11.05 -7.75 -2.38
CA ASP A 243 -12.18 -6.84 -2.35
C ASP A 243 -12.50 -6.36 -0.92
N ALA A 244 -13.49 -5.49 -0.82
CA ALA A 244 -13.93 -4.91 0.45
C ALA A 244 -14.51 -5.93 1.44
N ARG A 245 -15.20 -6.97 0.93
CA ARG A 245 -15.77 -8.04 1.77
C ARG A 245 -14.67 -8.90 2.38
N GLU A 246 -13.63 -9.23 1.60
CA GLU A 246 -12.46 -9.95 2.14
C GLU A 246 -11.70 -9.11 3.17
N ALA A 247 -11.64 -7.76 3.04
CA ALA A 247 -11.06 -6.90 4.06
C ALA A 247 -11.85 -6.95 5.38
N ALA A 248 -13.18 -6.83 5.31
CA ALA A 248 -14.05 -6.91 6.48
C ALA A 248 -14.01 -8.32 7.13
N ARG A 249 -14.01 -9.38 6.31
CA ARG A 249 -13.90 -10.76 6.77
C ARG A 249 -12.58 -11.05 7.48
N MET A 250 -11.46 -10.55 6.97
CA MET A 250 -10.15 -10.75 7.62
C MET A 250 -10.16 -10.20 9.04
N LEU A 251 -10.67 -8.99 9.25
CA LEU A 251 -10.81 -8.41 10.59
C LEU A 251 -11.69 -9.29 11.50
N ALA A 252 -12.86 -9.72 11.00
CA ALA A 252 -13.81 -10.49 11.78
C ALA A 252 -13.36 -11.93 12.07
N GLU A 253 -12.74 -12.61 11.11
CA GLU A 253 -12.38 -14.04 11.21
C GLU A 253 -11.04 -14.28 11.91
N THR A 254 -10.10 -13.32 11.83
CA THR A 254 -8.76 -13.50 12.38
C THR A 254 -8.52 -12.76 13.70
N GLY A 255 -9.38 -11.79 14.04
CA GLY A 255 -9.21 -10.95 15.23
C GLY A 255 -8.05 -9.93 15.08
N THR A 256 -7.57 -9.69 13.87
CA THR A 256 -6.55 -8.66 13.62
C THR A 256 -7.08 -7.26 13.90
N THR A 257 -6.20 -6.40 14.42
CA THR A 257 -6.53 -4.99 14.72
C THR A 257 -6.72 -4.17 13.45
N ALA A 258 -5.98 -4.50 12.39
CA ALA A 258 -6.03 -3.81 11.11
C ALA A 258 -5.84 -4.80 9.94
N VAL A 259 -6.18 -4.36 8.74
CA VAL A 259 -5.99 -5.11 7.49
C VAL A 259 -5.13 -4.32 6.51
N MET A 260 -4.18 -5.01 5.88
CA MET A 260 -3.26 -4.42 4.91
C MET A 260 -3.59 -4.93 3.51
N VAL A 261 -4.11 -4.04 2.67
CA VAL A 261 -4.53 -4.32 1.29
C VAL A 261 -3.36 -4.07 0.33
N ALA A 262 -3.03 -5.07 -0.47
CA ALA A 262 -2.03 -4.97 -1.55
C ALA A 262 -2.74 -4.98 -2.92
N ARG A 263 -2.66 -6.10 -3.64
CA ARG A 263 -3.16 -6.23 -5.02
C ARG A 263 -4.66 -5.98 -5.20
N GLY A 264 -5.47 -6.06 -4.12
CA GLY A 264 -6.88 -5.70 -4.14
C GLY A 264 -7.14 -4.22 -4.46
N SER A 265 -6.16 -3.34 -4.21
CA SER A 265 -6.23 -1.92 -4.54
C SER A 265 -5.80 -1.59 -6.00
N TYR A 266 -5.33 -2.57 -6.80
CA TYR A 266 -4.91 -2.36 -8.18
C TYR A 266 -6.08 -1.93 -9.08
N GLY A 267 -6.09 -0.65 -9.49
CA GLY A 267 -7.17 -0.06 -10.26
C GLY A 267 -8.50 0.02 -9.49
N ASN A 268 -8.45 -0.13 -8.19
CA ASN A 268 -9.59 -0.11 -7.27
C ASN A 268 -9.26 0.65 -5.98
N PRO A 269 -9.07 1.97 -6.04
CA PRO A 269 -8.82 2.77 -4.84
C PRO A 269 -10.00 2.75 -3.85
N TRP A 270 -11.21 2.51 -4.30
CA TRP A 270 -12.43 2.48 -3.47
C TRP A 270 -12.50 1.29 -2.51
N ILE A 271 -11.63 0.27 -2.65
CA ILE A 271 -11.64 -0.92 -1.78
C ILE A 271 -11.65 -0.54 -0.29
N PHE A 272 -10.97 0.54 0.07
CA PHE A 272 -10.88 1.02 1.46
C PHE A 272 -12.19 1.66 1.93
N SER A 273 -12.76 2.61 1.17
CA SER A 273 -14.05 3.23 1.52
C SER A 273 -15.20 2.23 1.49
N GLN A 274 -15.17 1.28 0.55
CA GLN A 274 -16.14 0.18 0.49
C GLN A 274 -16.01 -0.76 1.70
N ALA A 275 -14.78 -1.09 2.12
CA ALA A 275 -14.57 -1.88 3.33
C ALA A 275 -15.07 -1.14 4.58
N ARG A 276 -14.83 0.16 4.67
CA ARG A 276 -15.33 1.01 5.76
C ARG A 276 -16.86 1.03 5.80
N ALA A 277 -17.53 1.12 4.65
CA ALA A 277 -18.99 1.04 4.57
C ALA A 277 -19.50 -0.29 5.15
N LEU A 278 -18.90 -1.43 4.74
CA LEU A 278 -19.26 -2.76 5.26
C LEU A 278 -19.02 -2.88 6.77
N LEU A 279 -17.91 -2.36 7.28
CA LEU A 279 -17.62 -2.33 8.72
C LEU A 279 -18.61 -1.48 9.51
N SER A 280 -19.24 -0.49 8.85
CA SER A 280 -20.30 0.35 9.42
C SER A 280 -21.72 -0.22 9.16
N GLY A 281 -21.85 -1.42 8.60
CA GLY A 281 -23.13 -2.08 8.33
C GLY A 281 -23.86 -1.60 7.08
N HIS A 282 -23.15 -0.92 6.16
CA HIS A 282 -23.73 -0.42 4.92
C HIS A 282 -23.19 -1.18 3.71
N GLU A 283 -24.08 -1.48 2.73
CA GLU A 283 -23.64 -2.02 1.44
C GLU A 283 -22.98 -0.90 0.61
N PRO A 284 -21.76 -1.13 0.08
CA PRO A 284 -21.09 -0.15 -0.73
C PRO A 284 -21.71 -0.05 -2.13
N GLU A 285 -21.73 1.16 -2.66
CA GLU A 285 -22.21 1.41 -4.01
C GLU A 285 -21.27 0.79 -5.07
N PRO A 286 -21.81 0.21 -6.16
CA PRO A 286 -21.01 -0.24 -7.28
C PRO A 286 -20.29 0.91 -7.96
N VAL A 287 -19.09 0.65 -8.47
CA VAL A 287 -18.32 1.62 -9.26
C VAL A 287 -18.60 1.39 -10.74
N SER A 288 -19.16 2.41 -11.43
CA SER A 288 -19.45 2.36 -12.86
C SER A 288 -18.18 2.26 -13.71
N LEU A 289 -18.31 1.82 -14.95
CA LEU A 289 -17.18 1.74 -15.89
C LEU A 289 -16.61 3.13 -16.17
N VAL A 290 -17.47 4.13 -16.34
CA VAL A 290 -17.05 5.54 -16.54
C VAL A 290 -16.22 6.02 -15.35
N ARG A 291 -16.69 5.81 -14.11
CA ARG A 291 -15.98 6.21 -12.90
C ARG A 291 -14.58 5.57 -12.80
N ARG A 292 -14.42 4.32 -13.26
CA ARG A 292 -13.11 3.66 -13.32
C ARG A 292 -12.17 4.30 -14.36
N VAL A 293 -12.70 4.75 -15.50
CA VAL A 293 -11.92 5.50 -16.52
C VAL A 293 -11.46 6.83 -15.95
N ASP A 294 -12.36 7.57 -15.29
CA ASP A 294 -12.06 8.85 -14.67
C ASP A 294 -11.02 8.74 -13.56
N ALA A 295 -11.07 7.68 -12.76
CA ALA A 295 -10.04 7.40 -11.75
C ALA A 295 -8.69 7.03 -12.39
N PHE A 296 -8.67 6.32 -13.52
CA PHE A 296 -7.44 6.11 -14.28
C PHE A 296 -6.85 7.43 -14.76
N GLU A 297 -7.68 8.32 -15.28
CA GLU A 297 -7.26 9.66 -15.71
C GLU A 297 -6.72 10.49 -14.54
N CYS A 298 -7.42 10.52 -13.40
CA CYS A 298 -6.96 11.17 -12.18
C CYS A 298 -5.58 10.64 -11.75
N HIS A 299 -5.38 9.34 -11.77
CA HIS A 299 -4.10 8.72 -11.44
C HIS A 299 -2.98 9.10 -12.42
N MET A 300 -3.28 9.20 -13.72
CA MET A 300 -2.31 9.68 -14.71
C MET A 300 -1.92 11.14 -14.48
N CYS A 301 -2.89 12.01 -14.15
CA CYS A 301 -2.61 13.39 -13.77
C CYS A 301 -1.75 13.50 -12.52
N LEU A 302 -2.00 12.66 -11.50
CA LEU A 302 -1.17 12.58 -10.30
C LEU A 302 0.26 12.10 -10.61
N LEU A 303 0.43 11.09 -11.48
CA LEU A 303 1.77 10.67 -11.94
C LEU A 303 2.54 11.83 -12.57
N ALA A 304 1.88 12.61 -13.42
CA ALA A 304 2.50 13.78 -14.04
C ALA A 304 2.87 14.86 -13.02
N ALA A 305 1.95 15.17 -12.09
CA ALA A 305 2.13 16.18 -11.06
C ALA A 305 3.20 15.81 -10.01
N THR A 306 3.39 14.52 -9.73
CA THR A 306 4.45 14.02 -8.84
C THR A 306 5.81 13.85 -9.54
N GLY A 307 5.90 14.09 -10.85
CA GLY A 307 7.12 13.86 -11.63
C GLY A 307 7.43 12.37 -11.89
N ALA A 308 6.51 11.47 -11.55
CA ALA A 308 6.69 10.04 -11.78
C ALA A 308 6.68 9.70 -13.28
N HIS A 309 7.38 8.63 -13.65
CA HIS A 309 7.51 8.25 -15.06
C HIS A 309 6.18 7.78 -15.66
N LEU A 310 5.64 8.51 -16.65
CA LEU A 310 4.32 8.26 -17.27
C LEU A 310 4.16 6.86 -17.89
N LYS A 311 5.26 6.15 -18.21
CA LYS A 311 5.19 4.73 -18.62
C LYS A 311 4.56 3.82 -17.57
N ARG A 312 4.47 4.22 -16.29
CA ARG A 312 3.70 3.51 -15.26
C ARG A 312 2.21 3.43 -15.62
N GLY A 313 1.69 4.38 -16.39
CA GLY A 313 0.34 4.36 -16.94
C GLY A 313 -0.02 3.08 -17.69
N ARG A 314 0.95 2.39 -18.29
CA ARG A 314 0.75 1.09 -18.96
C ARG A 314 0.35 -0.02 -17.97
N SER A 315 0.99 -0.05 -16.80
CA SER A 315 0.60 -0.96 -15.71
C SER A 315 -0.74 -0.56 -15.11
N LEU A 316 -0.97 0.74 -14.90
CA LEU A 316 -2.25 1.27 -14.42
C LEU A 316 -3.38 0.90 -15.38
N ALA A 317 -3.23 1.05 -16.69
CA ALA A 317 -4.21 0.63 -17.68
C ALA A 317 -4.57 -0.87 -17.54
N THR A 318 -3.56 -1.71 -17.27
CA THR A 318 -3.80 -3.14 -17.03
C THR A 318 -4.71 -3.39 -15.82
N TRP A 319 -4.62 -2.56 -14.81
CA TRP A 319 -5.39 -2.70 -13.57
C TRP A 319 -6.77 -2.07 -13.67
N TYR A 320 -6.85 -0.79 -14.10
CA TYR A 320 -8.12 -0.06 -14.19
C TYR A 320 -9.07 -0.63 -15.24
N LEU A 321 -8.54 -1.12 -16.37
CA LEU A 321 -9.35 -1.62 -17.49
C LEU A 321 -9.69 -3.11 -17.39
N ARG A 322 -9.32 -3.79 -16.30
CA ARG A 322 -9.62 -5.21 -16.12
C ARG A 322 -11.13 -5.45 -16.13
N GLY A 323 -11.59 -6.38 -17.00
CA GLY A 323 -12.99 -6.76 -17.12
C GLY A 323 -13.90 -5.73 -17.81
N MET A 324 -13.35 -4.64 -18.36
CA MET A 324 -14.10 -3.73 -19.21
C MET A 324 -14.36 -4.33 -20.61
N PRO A 325 -15.41 -3.90 -21.31
CA PRO A 325 -15.57 -4.21 -22.74
C PRO A 325 -14.30 -3.80 -23.52
N GLU A 326 -13.89 -4.65 -24.45
CA GLU A 326 -12.70 -4.44 -25.30
C GLU A 326 -11.40 -4.10 -24.55
N ALA A 327 -11.27 -4.54 -23.31
CA ALA A 327 -10.12 -4.22 -22.44
C ALA A 327 -8.74 -4.49 -23.08
N ALA A 328 -8.64 -5.50 -23.94
CA ALA A 328 -7.39 -5.81 -24.65
C ALA A 328 -7.00 -4.71 -25.64
N TYR A 329 -7.97 -4.21 -26.43
CA TYR A 329 -7.81 -3.11 -27.36
C TYR A 329 -7.37 -1.83 -26.62
N TRP A 330 -8.09 -1.45 -25.57
CA TRP A 330 -7.80 -0.22 -24.81
C TRP A 330 -6.45 -0.28 -24.10
N ARG A 331 -6.04 -1.43 -23.57
CA ARG A 331 -4.69 -1.62 -23.03
C ARG A 331 -3.62 -1.49 -24.12
N GLY A 332 -3.89 -1.99 -25.34
CA GLY A 332 -3.02 -1.79 -26.50
C GLY A 332 -2.80 -0.31 -26.78
N ARG A 333 -3.87 0.47 -26.86
CA ARG A 333 -3.82 1.93 -27.04
C ARG A 333 -3.00 2.61 -25.95
N ALA A 334 -3.25 2.30 -24.67
CA ALA A 334 -2.50 2.86 -23.57
C ALA A 334 -1.01 2.48 -23.58
N ASN A 335 -0.64 1.31 -24.10
CA ASN A 335 0.76 0.89 -24.21
C ASN A 335 1.56 1.69 -25.25
N GLU A 336 0.90 2.32 -26.22
CA GLU A 336 1.52 3.18 -27.22
C GLU A 336 1.79 4.58 -26.67
N CYS A 337 1.08 5.01 -25.60
CA CYS A 337 1.21 6.33 -25.00
C CYS A 337 2.56 6.53 -24.30
N SER A 338 3.09 7.74 -24.41
CA SER A 338 4.35 8.22 -23.82
C SER A 338 4.19 9.55 -23.08
N THR A 339 3.17 10.34 -23.42
CA THR A 339 2.86 11.66 -22.85
C THR A 339 1.52 11.63 -22.12
N LEU A 340 1.32 12.58 -21.21
CA LEU A 340 0.03 12.73 -20.50
C LEU A 340 -1.11 13.01 -21.50
N GLU A 341 -0.87 13.87 -22.50
CA GLU A 341 -1.86 14.24 -23.52
C GLU A 341 -2.37 13.01 -24.30
N GLU A 342 -1.46 12.10 -24.68
CA GLU A 342 -1.82 10.84 -25.34
C GLU A 342 -2.71 9.96 -24.45
N PHE A 343 -2.36 9.83 -23.16
CA PHE A 343 -3.20 9.09 -22.19
C PHE A 343 -4.58 9.74 -22.04
N LEU A 344 -4.66 11.07 -21.92
CA LEU A 344 -5.92 11.81 -21.84
C LEU A 344 -6.78 11.65 -23.10
N GLY A 345 -6.16 11.59 -24.27
CA GLY A 345 -6.85 11.26 -25.52
C GLY A 345 -7.49 9.88 -25.50
N VAL A 346 -6.75 8.87 -25.03
CA VAL A 346 -7.26 7.50 -24.88
C VAL A 346 -8.38 7.43 -23.84
N THR A 347 -8.24 8.08 -22.68
CA THR A 347 -9.30 8.07 -21.65
C THR A 347 -10.56 8.78 -22.11
N ALA A 348 -10.47 9.83 -22.92
CA ALA A 348 -11.63 10.53 -23.48
C ALA A 348 -12.44 9.65 -24.46
N GLU A 349 -11.76 8.87 -25.31
CA GLU A 349 -12.40 7.90 -26.20
C GLU A 349 -13.02 6.74 -25.40
N LEU A 350 -12.26 6.19 -24.47
CA LEU A 350 -12.69 5.08 -23.59
C LEU A 350 -13.93 5.48 -22.77
N ARG A 351 -13.97 6.71 -22.23
CA ARG A 351 -15.12 7.23 -21.46
C ARG A 351 -16.40 7.18 -22.27
N ARG A 352 -16.36 7.61 -23.56
CA ARG A 352 -17.52 7.55 -24.45
C ARG A 352 -18.00 6.11 -24.66
N ALA A 353 -17.08 5.19 -24.95
CA ALA A 353 -17.41 3.79 -25.15
C ALA A 353 -17.99 3.14 -23.88
N MET A 354 -17.48 3.51 -22.69
CA MET A 354 -17.97 2.96 -21.42
C MET A 354 -19.34 3.55 -21.00
N ALA A 355 -19.62 4.81 -21.35
CA ALA A 355 -20.92 5.41 -21.12
C ALA A 355 -22.04 4.71 -21.93
N GLU A 356 -21.76 4.32 -23.18
CA GLU A 356 -22.68 3.53 -24.00
C GLU A 356 -22.89 2.11 -23.40
N ALA A 357 -21.83 1.51 -22.86
CA ALA A 357 -21.91 0.19 -22.24
C ALA A 357 -22.66 0.20 -20.89
N ASP A 358 -22.49 1.23 -20.07
CA ASP A 358 -23.23 1.40 -18.82
C ASP A 358 -24.72 1.61 -19.12
N ALA A 359 -25.09 2.51 -20.06
CA ALA A 359 -26.48 2.75 -20.45
C ALA A 359 -27.19 1.49 -21.01
N SER A 360 -26.45 0.64 -21.73
CA SER A 360 -27.00 -0.62 -22.27
C SER A 360 -27.28 -1.67 -21.18
N LYS A 361 -26.57 -1.64 -20.05
CA LYS A 361 -26.81 -2.52 -18.91
C LYS A 361 -28.06 -2.10 -18.12
N ASP A 362 -28.23 -0.80 -17.91
CA ASP A 362 -29.40 -0.28 -17.18
C ASP A 362 -30.69 -0.60 -17.95
N ALA A 363 -30.71 -0.44 -19.27
CA ALA A 363 -31.83 -0.79 -20.12
C ALA A 363 -32.15 -2.29 -20.19
N ALA A 364 -31.21 -3.17 -19.82
CA ALA A 364 -31.44 -4.63 -19.78
C ALA A 364 -31.95 -5.12 -18.42
N HIS A 365 -31.95 -4.26 -17.41
CA HIS A 365 -32.47 -4.55 -16.06
C HIS A 365 -33.83 -3.91 -15.76
N GLU A 366 -34.38 -3.08 -16.67
CA GLU A 366 -35.77 -2.61 -16.71
C GLU A 366 -36.66 -3.55 -17.55
#